data_75a5a349ef22aade1e3e5d39ec5d124c
#
_entry.id   75a5a349ef22aade1e3e5d39ec5d124c
#
_cell.length_a   1.000
_cell.length_b   1.000
_cell.length_c   1.000
_cell.angle_alpha   90.00
_cell.angle_beta   90.00
_cell.angle_gamma   90.00
#
_symmetry.space_group_name_H-M   'P 1'
#
loop_
_entity.id
_entity.type
_entity.pdbx_description
1 polymer ?
#
loop_
_entity_poly.entity_id
_entity_poly.type
_entity_poly.pdbx_seq_one_letter_code
_entity_poly.pdbx_strand_id
1 'polypeptide(L)'
;MCIRDRYKILDVIANIVRSIPFLILLILLIPFTRLLLGKSYGSTATIVPLTAAAIPFIARMVESSLKEVDNGVVEAARAMGAGTMRIILRVLLVEARTSLITGATIAIGTILGYSAMAGAVGGGGLGDIAVRYGYYRYQTDIMIVTVVLLIVIVQIFQSVGMLIANRLDRRKS
;
A
#
# COMPACT_ATOMS: atom_id res chain seq x y z
N MET A 1 -13.79 0.37 27.29
CA MET A 1 -12.48 1.00 27.52
C MET A 1 -11.38 0.33 26.69
N CYS A 2 -11.12 -0.98 26.82
CA CYS A 2 -9.98 -1.63 26.10
C CYS A 2 -9.94 -1.52 24.56
N ILE A 3 -11.07 -1.52 23.85
CA ILE A 3 -11.05 -1.49 22.36
C ILE A 3 -10.61 -0.10 21.85
N ARG A 4 -11.08 0.97 22.46
CA ARG A 4 -10.73 2.36 22.10
C ARG A 4 -9.27 2.68 22.39
N ASP A 5 -8.71 2.12 23.46
CA ASP A 5 -7.33 2.37 23.86
C ASP A 5 -6.36 1.59 22.95
N ARG A 6 -6.70 0.34 22.60
CA ARG A 6 -5.95 -0.46 21.63
C ARG A 6 -5.95 0.18 20.24
N TYR A 7 -7.07 0.75 19.81
CA TYR A 7 -7.17 1.50 18.56
C TYR A 7 -6.23 2.71 18.54
N LYS A 8 -6.22 3.51 19.63
CA LYS A 8 -5.33 4.67 19.73
C LYS A 8 -3.85 4.29 19.67
N ILE A 9 -3.45 3.22 20.34
CA ILE A 9 -2.06 2.73 20.31
C ILE A 9 -1.67 2.33 18.88
N LEU A 10 -2.51 1.55 18.20
CA LEU A 10 -2.27 1.14 16.81
C LEU A 10 -2.22 2.33 15.86
N ASP A 11 -3.09 3.33 16.06
CA ASP A 11 -3.11 4.56 15.26
C ASP A 11 -1.81 5.35 15.42
N VAL A 12 -1.32 5.50 16.66
CA VAL A 12 -0.04 6.17 16.94
C VAL A 12 1.12 5.41 16.29
N ILE A 13 1.19 4.09 16.45
CA ILE A 13 2.24 3.27 15.83
C ILE A 13 2.20 3.40 14.31
N ALA A 14 1.02 3.28 13.70
CA ALA A 14 0.85 3.42 12.27
C ALA A 14 1.29 4.81 11.76
N ASN A 15 0.96 5.87 12.50
CA ASN A 15 1.35 7.23 12.15
C ASN A 15 2.87 7.43 12.26
N ILE A 16 3.52 6.88 13.29
CA ILE A 16 4.98 6.94 13.45
C ILE A 16 5.66 6.23 12.28
N VAL A 17 5.28 4.99 11.97
CA VAL A 17 5.89 4.22 10.87
C VAL A 17 5.73 4.93 9.53
N ARG A 18 4.57 5.51 9.25
CA ARG A 18 4.30 6.28 8.02
C ARG A 18 5.05 7.61 7.93
N SER A 19 5.45 8.17 9.07
CA SER A 19 6.24 9.41 9.10
C SER A 19 7.71 9.19 8.75
N ILE A 20 8.18 7.93 8.78
CA ILE A 20 9.55 7.60 8.41
C ILE A 20 9.64 7.47 6.88
N PRO A 21 10.54 8.20 6.19
CA PRO A 21 10.78 7.99 4.77
C PRO A 21 11.12 6.53 4.48
N PHE A 22 10.54 5.95 3.41
CA PHE A 22 10.68 4.51 3.13
C PHE A 22 12.14 4.04 3.07
N LEU A 23 13.02 4.82 2.44
CA LEU A 23 14.44 4.48 2.34
C LEU A 23 15.11 4.37 3.72
N ILE A 24 14.77 5.27 4.64
CA ILE A 24 15.29 5.26 6.02
C ILE A 24 14.70 4.07 6.79
N LEU A 25 13.41 3.79 6.64
CA LEU A 25 12.77 2.63 7.24
C LEU A 25 13.41 1.32 6.77
N LEU A 26 13.73 1.22 5.46
CA LEU A 26 14.39 0.07 4.88
C LEU A 26 15.76 -0.16 5.53
N ILE A 27 16.58 0.89 5.64
CA ILE A 27 17.91 0.83 6.28
C ILE A 27 17.78 0.47 7.77
N LEU A 28 16.83 1.08 8.47
CA LEU A 28 16.56 0.80 9.88
C LEU A 28 16.19 -0.66 10.13
N LEU A 29 15.47 -1.28 9.20
CA LEU A 29 15.02 -2.67 9.33
C LEU A 29 16.04 -3.71 8.84
N ILE A 30 17.22 -3.31 8.33
CA ILE A 30 18.29 -4.24 7.91
C ILE A 30 18.66 -5.25 9.02
N PRO A 31 18.98 -4.82 10.26
CA PRO A 31 19.35 -5.77 11.32
C PRO A 31 18.20 -6.71 11.67
N PHE A 32 16.96 -6.23 11.69
CA PHE A 32 15.77 -7.06 11.93
C PHE A 32 15.55 -8.07 10.80
N THR A 33 15.69 -7.63 9.54
CA THR A 33 15.57 -8.50 8.36
C THR A 33 16.62 -9.60 8.39
N ARG A 34 17.87 -9.27 8.79
CA ARG A 34 18.96 -10.25 8.93
C ARG A 34 18.66 -11.28 10.02
N LEU A 35 18.09 -10.84 11.14
CA LEU A 35 17.70 -11.74 12.22
C LEU A 35 16.59 -12.71 11.78
N LEU A 36 15.63 -12.23 10.97
CA LEU A 36 14.48 -13.02 10.55
C LEU A 36 14.77 -13.97 9.39
N LEU A 37 15.56 -13.52 8.40
CA LEU A 37 15.79 -14.23 7.14
C LEU A 37 17.24 -14.71 6.95
N GLY A 38 18.15 -14.38 7.86
CA GLY A 38 19.57 -14.67 7.74
C GLY A 38 20.31 -13.87 6.67
N LYS A 39 19.59 -13.01 5.91
CA LYS A 39 20.10 -12.19 4.79
C LYS A 39 19.71 -10.74 4.96
N SER A 40 20.60 -9.82 4.58
CA SER A 40 20.37 -8.36 4.70
C SER A 40 20.06 -7.69 3.36
N TYR A 41 20.25 -8.37 2.24
CA TYR A 41 20.11 -7.84 0.88
C TYR A 41 19.47 -8.88 -0.06
N GLY A 42 19.06 -8.41 -1.24
CA GLY A 42 18.37 -9.22 -2.25
C GLY A 42 16.85 -9.10 -2.17
N SER A 43 16.17 -9.58 -3.20
CA SER A 43 14.72 -9.44 -3.38
C SER A 43 13.91 -10.00 -2.22
N THR A 44 14.36 -11.10 -1.60
CA THR A 44 13.66 -11.69 -0.45
C THR A 44 13.79 -10.83 0.80
N ALA A 45 14.96 -10.21 1.01
CA ALA A 45 15.19 -9.36 2.17
C ALA A 45 14.34 -8.08 2.13
N THR A 46 14.07 -7.53 0.94
CA THR A 46 13.27 -6.32 0.76
C THR A 46 11.77 -6.52 1.05
N ILE A 47 11.28 -7.77 1.09
CA ILE A 47 9.88 -8.05 1.44
C ILE A 47 9.56 -7.56 2.86
N VAL A 48 10.48 -7.71 3.81
CA VAL A 48 10.26 -7.31 5.21
C VAL A 48 9.97 -5.81 5.36
N PRO A 49 10.86 -4.90 4.91
CA PRO A 49 10.59 -3.47 5.02
C PRO A 49 9.43 -3.00 4.12
N LEU A 50 9.22 -3.61 2.96
CA LEU A 50 8.06 -3.32 2.12
C LEU A 50 6.75 -3.67 2.84
N THR A 51 6.69 -4.82 3.49
CA THR A 51 5.51 -5.23 4.27
C THR A 51 5.31 -4.31 5.46
N ALA A 52 6.37 -3.95 6.19
CA ALA A 52 6.30 -3.03 7.32
C ALA A 52 5.77 -1.64 6.92
N ALA A 53 6.14 -1.14 5.74
CA ALA A 53 5.61 0.11 5.20
C ALA A 53 4.17 -0.03 4.67
N ALA A 54 3.85 -1.16 4.02
CA ALA A 54 2.56 -1.38 3.38
C ALA A 54 1.43 -1.56 4.40
N ILE A 55 1.65 -2.26 5.51
CA ILE A 55 0.62 -2.55 6.51
C ILE A 55 -0.05 -1.27 7.04
N PRO A 56 0.65 -0.30 7.62
CA PRO A 56 0.02 0.91 8.14
C PRO A 56 -0.57 1.79 7.05
N PHE A 57 0.01 1.78 5.85
CA PHE A 57 -0.52 2.50 4.70
C PHE A 57 -1.87 1.93 4.25
N ILE A 58 -1.94 0.60 4.04
CA ILE A 58 -3.17 -0.08 3.63
C ILE A 58 -4.24 0.03 4.73
N ALA A 59 -3.87 -0.14 6.00
CA ALA A 59 -4.81 0.00 7.11
C ALA A 59 -5.48 1.38 7.12
N ARG A 60 -4.71 2.44 6.91
CA ARG A 60 -5.24 3.81 6.86
C ARG A 60 -6.11 4.06 5.62
N MET A 61 -5.74 3.50 4.49
CA MET A 61 -6.53 3.57 3.26
C MET A 61 -7.89 2.88 3.45
N VAL A 62 -7.91 1.67 4.01
CA VAL A 62 -9.15 0.95 4.31
C VAL A 62 -10.02 1.72 5.30
N GLU A 63 -9.42 2.25 6.37
CA GLU A 63 -10.13 3.07 7.35
C GLU A 63 -10.78 4.29 6.69
N SER A 64 -10.05 5.02 5.84
CA SER A 64 -10.57 6.18 5.10
C SER A 64 -11.75 5.80 4.22
N SER A 65 -11.62 4.72 3.44
CA SER A 65 -12.69 4.25 2.56
C SER A 65 -13.95 3.83 3.32
N LEU A 66 -13.81 3.21 4.50
CA LEU A 66 -14.96 2.82 5.33
C LEU A 66 -15.63 4.04 5.99
N LYS A 67 -14.86 5.10 6.30
CA LYS A 67 -15.40 6.34 6.88
C LYS A 67 -16.18 7.20 5.87
N GLU A 68 -16.01 6.97 4.57
CA GLU A 68 -16.78 7.64 3.52
C GLU A 68 -18.23 7.13 3.42
N VAL A 69 -18.53 5.98 4.03
CA VAL A 69 -19.89 5.42 4.02
C VAL A 69 -20.82 6.27 4.88
N ASP A 70 -21.98 6.63 4.33
CA ASP A 70 -22.98 7.40 5.04
C ASP A 70 -23.47 6.69 6.29
N ASN A 71 -23.48 7.41 7.42
CA ASN A 71 -23.92 6.87 8.71
C ASN A 71 -25.41 6.48 8.68
N GLY A 72 -26.24 7.14 7.89
CA GLY A 72 -27.67 6.83 7.74
C GLY A 72 -27.91 5.42 7.22
N VAL A 73 -27.07 4.92 6.30
CA VAL A 73 -27.15 3.54 5.79
C VAL A 73 -26.85 2.53 6.92
N VAL A 74 -25.87 2.85 7.75
CA VAL A 74 -25.51 2.01 8.91
C VAL A 74 -26.62 2.02 9.97
N GLU A 75 -27.21 3.19 10.25
CA GLU A 75 -28.32 3.32 11.19
C GLU A 75 -29.57 2.60 10.71
N ALA A 76 -29.93 2.72 9.42
CA ALA A 76 -31.05 2.00 8.84
C ALA A 76 -30.88 0.48 8.96
N ALA A 77 -29.68 -0.04 8.67
CA ALA A 77 -29.37 -1.44 8.85
C ALA A 77 -29.50 -1.93 10.31
N ARG A 78 -29.09 -1.10 11.27
CA ARG A 78 -29.28 -1.38 12.70
C ARG A 78 -30.75 -1.39 13.12
N ALA A 79 -31.53 -0.42 12.61
CA ALA A 79 -32.98 -0.35 12.87
C ALA A 79 -33.71 -1.60 12.35
N MET A 80 -33.24 -2.19 11.25
CA MET A 80 -33.73 -3.46 10.72
C MET A 80 -33.22 -4.71 11.46
N GLY A 81 -32.50 -4.55 12.59
CA GLY A 81 -32.01 -5.67 13.40
C GLY A 81 -30.76 -6.36 12.86
N ALA A 82 -30.00 -5.72 11.96
CA ALA A 82 -28.76 -6.31 11.44
C ALA A 82 -27.66 -6.35 12.53
N GLY A 83 -27.10 -7.53 12.76
CA GLY A 83 -25.95 -7.69 13.66
C GLY A 83 -24.66 -7.06 13.09
N THR A 84 -23.71 -6.72 13.95
CA THR A 84 -22.47 -6.00 13.61
C THR A 84 -21.71 -6.64 12.45
N MET A 85 -21.54 -7.95 12.42
CA MET A 85 -20.83 -8.64 11.34
C MET A 85 -21.57 -8.52 9.99
N ARG A 86 -22.90 -8.55 10.01
CA ARG A 86 -23.73 -8.35 8.81
C ARG A 86 -23.59 -6.92 8.28
N ILE A 87 -23.54 -5.93 9.16
CA ILE A 87 -23.31 -4.54 8.81
C ILE A 87 -21.92 -4.37 8.16
N ILE A 88 -20.86 -4.96 8.74
CA ILE A 88 -19.51 -4.87 8.17
C ILE A 88 -19.47 -5.49 6.77
N LEU A 89 -19.92 -6.75 6.63
CA LEU A 89 -19.72 -7.52 5.39
C LEU A 89 -20.69 -7.14 4.27
N ARG A 90 -21.94 -6.79 4.61
CA ARG A 90 -23.01 -6.56 3.61
C ARG A 90 -23.38 -5.10 3.41
N VAL A 91 -22.98 -4.23 4.32
CA VAL A 91 -23.26 -2.78 4.22
C VAL A 91 -21.96 -2.03 3.97
N LEU A 92 -21.06 -1.98 4.94
CA LEU A 92 -19.86 -1.17 4.87
C LEU A 92 -18.94 -1.55 3.69
N LEU A 93 -18.59 -2.84 3.56
CA LEU A 93 -17.69 -3.29 2.48
C LEU A 93 -18.34 -3.16 1.10
N VAL A 94 -19.65 -3.36 1.01
CA VAL A 94 -20.38 -3.24 -0.26
C VAL A 94 -20.49 -1.78 -0.69
N GLU A 95 -20.79 -0.88 0.24
CA GLU A 95 -20.91 0.56 -0.04
C GLU A 95 -19.55 1.20 -0.32
N ALA A 96 -18.52 0.83 0.44
CA ALA A 96 -17.16 1.33 0.27
C ALA A 96 -16.37 0.70 -0.89
N ARG A 97 -16.92 -0.29 -1.62
CA ARG A 97 -16.16 -1.11 -2.57
C ARG A 97 -15.40 -0.30 -3.62
N THR A 98 -15.99 0.76 -4.18
CA THR A 98 -15.36 1.60 -5.20
C THR A 98 -14.16 2.34 -4.62
N SER A 99 -14.33 2.96 -3.44
CA SER A 99 -13.25 3.63 -2.71
C SER A 99 -12.14 2.65 -2.31
N LEU A 100 -12.49 1.45 -1.84
CA LEU A 100 -11.52 0.39 -1.50
C LEU A 100 -10.69 -0.05 -2.71
N ILE A 101 -11.31 -0.25 -3.88
CA ILE A 101 -10.60 -0.66 -5.10
C ILE A 101 -9.70 0.47 -5.61
N THR A 102 -10.19 1.70 -5.60
CA THR A 102 -9.39 2.87 -5.96
C THR A 102 -8.19 3.00 -5.01
N GLY A 103 -8.42 2.89 -3.71
CA GLY A 103 -7.36 2.90 -2.71
C GLY A 103 -6.35 1.76 -2.88
N ALA A 104 -6.82 0.54 -3.14
CA ALA A 104 -5.93 -0.60 -3.43
C ALA A 104 -5.07 -0.36 -4.67
N THR A 105 -5.63 0.27 -5.70
CA THR A 105 -4.90 0.63 -6.92
C THR A 105 -3.77 1.63 -6.62
N ILE A 106 -4.07 2.65 -5.81
CA ILE A 106 -3.07 3.62 -5.34
C ILE A 106 -2.00 2.93 -4.48
N ALA A 107 -2.42 2.01 -3.61
CA ALA A 107 -1.50 1.25 -2.75
C ALA A 107 -0.51 0.41 -3.57
N ILE A 108 -0.98 -0.29 -4.61
CA ILE A 108 -0.12 -1.06 -5.50
C ILE A 108 0.91 -0.15 -6.18
N GLY A 109 0.49 1.00 -6.75
CA GLY A 109 1.41 1.97 -7.35
C GLY A 109 2.46 2.49 -6.37
N THR A 110 2.06 2.79 -5.14
CA THR A 110 2.97 3.24 -4.07
C THR A 110 3.98 2.16 -3.69
N ILE A 111 3.54 0.91 -3.51
CA ILE A 111 4.41 -0.22 -3.17
C ILE A 111 5.39 -0.53 -4.31
N LEU A 112 4.97 -0.40 -5.57
CA LEU A 112 5.86 -0.52 -6.73
C LEU A 112 6.96 0.56 -6.69
N GLY A 113 6.60 1.81 -6.36
CA GLY A 113 7.58 2.89 -6.16
C GLY A 113 8.57 2.58 -5.03
N TYR A 114 8.11 2.06 -3.90
CA TYR A 114 8.96 1.61 -2.79
C TYR A 114 9.88 0.45 -3.20
N SER A 115 9.37 -0.49 -3.99
CA SER A 115 10.17 -1.60 -4.52
C SER A 115 11.30 -1.10 -5.43
N ALA A 116 11.05 -0.07 -6.25
CA ALA A 116 12.09 0.55 -7.05
C ALA A 116 13.14 1.26 -6.19
N MET A 117 12.74 1.95 -5.10
CA MET A 117 13.67 2.56 -4.13
C MET A 117 14.50 1.50 -3.39
N ALA A 118 13.94 0.32 -3.11
CA ALA A 118 14.66 -0.77 -2.48
C ALA A 118 15.82 -1.30 -3.37
N GLY A 119 15.71 -1.12 -4.67
CA GLY A 119 16.81 -1.41 -5.61
C GLY A 119 18.08 -0.64 -5.30
N ALA A 120 18.00 0.59 -4.78
CA ALA A 120 19.18 1.41 -4.42
C ALA A 120 20.03 0.80 -3.30
N VAL A 121 19.45 -0.06 -2.47
CA VAL A 121 20.13 -0.77 -1.36
C VAL A 121 20.32 -2.26 -1.63
N GLY A 122 20.35 -2.65 -2.91
CA GLY A 122 20.63 -4.03 -3.31
C GLY A 122 19.41 -4.96 -3.26
N GLY A 123 18.20 -4.40 -3.32
CA GLY A 123 16.95 -5.16 -3.40
C GLY A 123 16.72 -5.90 -4.71
N GLY A 124 17.50 -5.57 -5.75
CA GLY A 124 17.32 -6.10 -7.10
C GLY A 124 16.18 -5.42 -7.88
N GLY A 125 15.85 -5.95 -9.06
CA GLY A 125 14.79 -5.44 -9.92
C GLY A 125 15.19 -4.22 -10.76
N LEU A 126 14.19 -3.57 -11.38
CA LEU A 126 14.42 -2.42 -12.26
C LEU A 126 15.09 -1.24 -11.55
N GLY A 127 14.74 -1.00 -10.28
CA GLY A 127 15.37 0.04 -9.48
C GLY A 127 16.86 -0.17 -9.26
N ASP A 128 17.29 -1.41 -9.02
CA ASP A 128 18.72 -1.76 -8.91
C ASP A 128 19.46 -1.56 -10.24
N ILE A 129 18.84 -1.93 -11.34
CA ILE A 129 19.39 -1.72 -12.68
C ILE A 129 19.57 -0.22 -12.95
N ALA A 130 18.56 0.59 -12.66
CA ALA A 130 18.63 2.04 -12.84
C ALA A 130 19.77 2.66 -12.03
N VAL A 131 19.92 2.27 -10.76
CA VAL A 131 20.97 2.82 -9.90
C VAL A 131 22.34 2.27 -10.26
N ARG A 132 22.48 0.97 -10.42
CA ARG A 132 23.77 0.30 -10.64
C ARG A 132 24.38 0.64 -11.99
N TYR A 133 23.59 0.62 -13.06
CA TYR A 133 24.07 0.86 -14.41
C TYR A 133 23.83 2.32 -14.83
N GLY A 134 22.63 2.84 -14.59
CA GLY A 134 22.29 4.20 -15.00
C GLY A 134 23.05 5.27 -14.22
N TYR A 135 23.03 5.20 -12.88
CA TYR A 135 23.64 6.21 -12.04
C TYR A 135 25.14 5.96 -11.83
N TYR A 136 25.56 4.78 -11.31
CA TYR A 136 26.97 4.55 -10.97
C TYR A 136 27.88 4.34 -12.18
N ARG A 137 27.35 3.81 -13.29
CA ARG A 137 28.13 3.59 -14.52
C ARG A 137 27.89 4.64 -15.59
N TYR A 138 27.08 5.66 -15.30
CA TYR A 138 26.76 6.75 -16.22
C TYR A 138 26.15 6.30 -17.56
N GLN A 139 25.46 5.15 -17.58
CA GLN A 139 24.79 4.64 -18.77
C GLN A 139 23.37 5.24 -18.82
N THR A 140 23.26 6.43 -19.39
CA THR A 140 22.02 7.20 -19.46
C THR A 140 20.93 6.50 -20.26
N ASP A 141 21.28 5.75 -21.28
CA ASP A 141 20.38 4.91 -22.08
C ASP A 141 19.66 3.86 -21.22
N ILE A 142 20.38 3.13 -20.38
CA ILE A 142 19.81 2.16 -19.45
C ILE A 142 18.93 2.86 -18.41
N MET A 143 19.33 4.02 -17.93
CA MET A 143 18.53 4.82 -17.01
C MET A 143 17.18 5.18 -17.62
N ILE A 144 17.17 5.71 -18.85
CA ILE A 144 15.94 6.10 -19.54
C ILE A 144 15.04 4.89 -19.79
N VAL A 145 15.61 3.80 -20.29
CA VAL A 145 14.83 2.57 -20.54
C VAL A 145 14.19 2.03 -19.26
N THR A 146 14.93 1.96 -18.17
CA THR A 146 14.38 1.47 -16.88
C THR A 146 13.30 2.39 -16.31
N VAL A 147 13.44 3.71 -16.44
CA VAL A 147 12.42 4.67 -16.03
C VAL A 147 11.15 4.51 -16.87
N VAL A 148 11.28 4.39 -18.21
CA VAL A 148 10.13 4.16 -19.09
C VAL A 148 9.41 2.87 -18.73
N LEU A 149 10.15 1.77 -18.50
CA LEU A 149 9.57 0.50 -18.08
C LEU A 149 8.81 0.61 -16.75
N LEU A 150 9.39 1.30 -15.76
CA LEU A 150 8.71 1.54 -14.48
C LEU A 150 7.40 2.34 -14.67
N ILE A 151 7.43 3.39 -15.48
CA ILE A 151 6.23 4.18 -15.82
C ILE A 151 5.17 3.30 -16.46
N VAL A 152 5.53 2.51 -17.47
CA VAL A 152 4.60 1.63 -18.18
C VAL A 152 3.96 0.62 -17.23
N ILE A 153 4.76 -0.04 -16.39
CA ILE A 153 4.26 -1.02 -15.41
C ILE A 153 3.25 -0.36 -14.45
N VAL A 154 3.60 0.79 -13.87
CA VAL A 154 2.72 1.50 -12.95
C VAL A 154 1.43 1.94 -13.64
N GLN A 155 1.52 2.47 -14.88
CA GLN A 155 0.36 2.89 -15.67
C GLN A 155 -0.59 1.73 -16.01
N ILE A 156 -0.04 0.55 -16.32
CA ILE A 156 -0.87 -0.64 -16.57
C ILE A 156 -1.66 -1.00 -15.30
N PHE A 157 -1.01 -1.10 -14.14
CA PHE A 157 -1.68 -1.44 -12.88
C PHE A 157 -2.74 -0.39 -12.51
N GLN A 158 -2.41 0.89 -12.64
CA GLN A 158 -3.35 1.98 -12.34
C GLN A 158 -4.54 1.98 -13.29
N SER A 159 -4.31 1.81 -14.59
CA SER A 159 -5.38 1.79 -15.58
C SER A 159 -6.34 0.61 -15.36
N VAL A 160 -5.81 -0.58 -15.13
CA VAL A 160 -6.63 -1.77 -14.83
C VAL A 160 -7.42 -1.58 -13.54
N GLY A 161 -6.78 -1.10 -12.47
CA GLY A 161 -7.46 -0.87 -11.19
C GLY A 161 -8.57 0.18 -11.30
N MET A 162 -8.32 1.29 -11.99
CA MET A 162 -9.33 2.33 -12.21
C MET A 162 -10.49 1.85 -13.10
N LEU A 163 -10.21 1.03 -14.12
CA LEU A 163 -11.28 0.42 -14.94
C LEU A 163 -12.19 -0.48 -14.09
N ILE A 164 -11.62 -1.27 -13.19
CA ILE A 164 -12.38 -2.12 -12.27
C ILE A 164 -13.20 -1.25 -11.29
N ALA A 165 -12.59 -0.23 -10.71
CA ALA A 165 -13.27 0.71 -9.80
C ALA A 165 -14.47 1.38 -10.48
N ASN A 166 -14.28 1.90 -11.69
CA ASN A 166 -15.33 2.57 -12.47
C ASN A 166 -16.48 1.64 -12.87
N ARG A 167 -16.20 0.35 -13.16
CA ARG A 167 -17.26 -0.64 -13.45
C ARG A 167 -18.10 -0.99 -12.24
N LEU A 168 -17.53 -0.89 -11.05
CA LEU A 168 -18.21 -1.20 -9.79
C LEU A 168 -18.90 0.02 -9.17
N ASP A 169 -18.67 1.21 -9.72
CA ASP A 169 -19.31 2.44 -9.26
C ASP A 169 -20.76 2.49 -9.75
N ARG A 170 -21.69 2.22 -8.82
CA ARG A 170 -23.14 2.31 -9.06
C ARG A 170 -23.67 3.73 -8.95
N ARG A 171 -22.88 4.71 -8.52
CA ARG A 171 -23.34 6.10 -8.35
C ARG A 171 -23.41 6.85 -9.67
N LYS A 172 -22.91 6.27 -10.77
CA LYS A 172 -22.92 6.85 -12.12
C LYS A 172 -24.07 6.34 -13.00
N SER A 173 -24.99 5.55 -12.44
CA SER A 173 -26.17 5.06 -13.14
C SER A 173 -27.40 5.89 -12.77
#